data_815f59e6863961fdfba92f45d833e06c
#
_entry.id   815f59e6863961fdfba92f45d833e06c
#
_cell.length_a   1.000
_cell.length_b   1.000
_cell.length_c   1.000
_cell.angle_alpha   90.00
_cell.angle_beta   90.00
_cell.angle_gamma   90.00
#
_symmetry.space_group_name_H-M   'P 1'
#
loop_
_entity.id
_entity.type
_entity.pdbx_description
1 polymer ?
#
loop_
_entity_poly.entity_id
_entity_poly.type
_entity_poly.pdbx_seq_one_letter_code
_entity_poly.pdbx_strand_id
1 'polypeptide(L)'
;MRLHKNLVLAVIKILDGVFNQDFYADKTIEKVLKLDKRWGSRDRAFIAETSYEIVRWKRLYLEIAGVKKPFQYKNLWRVFSVWAVLKGINLPNWTEFQETPKRRIKGKFDELSKIRKFRESVPDWIDKLACEEIGEKKWEKEISELNKMAELVIRTNTLKTNSSELQKILLDEEISTEIISGYPDALRLKKRVNLFKKESFQKGLYEVQDASSQLVAPFLKIEPGMKICDICAGAGGKTLHLSALSKNKGQILAMDIYKHKLIQLKKRAKRNSAFNIETKLIENNKSIKRLKGKIDRLLIDAPCSGLGVLKRNPDSKWKLQPDFLNKIKDTQLKILKQYSKLIKENGKIVYATCSILPSENEHQINSFLKSEEGQDFKLEEEKKISPLTSGFDGFYMARLSLK
;
A
#
# COMPACT_ATOMS: atom_id res chain seq x y z
N MET A 1 26.55 -7.40 -13.90
CA MET A 1 26.59 -7.38 -12.41
C MET A 1 27.21 -8.70 -11.93
N ARG A 2 28.14 -8.66 -10.98
CA ARG A 2 28.72 -9.86 -10.35
C ARG A 2 27.86 -10.27 -9.15
N LEU A 3 27.47 -11.54 -9.08
CA LEU A 3 26.74 -12.08 -7.92
C LEU A 3 27.68 -12.43 -6.77
N HIS A 4 27.28 -12.10 -5.56
CA HIS A 4 27.98 -12.49 -4.31
C HIS A 4 27.14 -13.52 -3.56
N LYS A 5 27.73 -14.67 -3.19
CA LYS A 5 26.99 -15.82 -2.65
C LYS A 5 26.20 -15.48 -1.38
N ASN A 6 26.79 -14.67 -0.49
CA ASN A 6 26.12 -14.22 0.75
C ASN A 6 24.86 -13.37 0.49
N LEU A 7 24.87 -12.54 -0.55
CA LEU A 7 23.69 -11.72 -0.93
C LEU A 7 22.60 -12.60 -1.55
N VAL A 8 22.98 -13.57 -2.39
CA VAL A 8 22.04 -14.53 -2.97
C VAL A 8 21.42 -15.39 -1.88
N LEU A 9 22.20 -15.87 -0.91
CA LEU A 9 21.69 -16.61 0.24
C LEU A 9 20.67 -15.80 1.05
N ALA A 10 20.89 -14.49 1.20
CA ALA A 10 19.93 -13.60 1.84
C ALA A 10 18.60 -13.53 1.06
N VAL A 11 18.67 -13.43 -0.27
CA VAL A 11 17.47 -13.48 -1.14
C VAL A 11 16.76 -14.84 -0.97
N ILE A 12 17.47 -15.95 -1.06
CA ILE A 12 16.90 -17.31 -0.88
C ILE A 12 16.18 -17.43 0.47
N LYS A 13 16.79 -16.92 1.56
CA LYS A 13 16.18 -16.91 2.89
C LYS A 13 14.88 -16.09 2.93
N ILE A 14 14.84 -14.96 2.23
CA ILE A 14 13.61 -14.14 2.09
C ILE A 14 12.55 -14.91 1.33
N LEU A 15 12.92 -15.53 0.20
CA LEU A 15 11.98 -16.32 -0.60
C LEU A 15 11.40 -17.50 0.18
N ASP A 16 12.20 -18.17 0.99
CA ASP A 16 11.72 -19.24 1.87
C ASP A 16 10.67 -18.72 2.86
N GLY A 17 10.97 -17.61 3.56
CA GLY A 17 10.01 -17.00 4.48
C GLY A 17 8.69 -16.57 3.82
N VAL A 18 8.76 -16.02 2.59
CA VAL A 18 7.57 -15.54 1.88
C VAL A 18 6.79 -16.68 1.21
N PHE A 19 7.47 -17.68 0.64
CA PHE A 19 6.82 -18.71 -0.17
C PHE A 19 6.38 -19.93 0.62
N ASN A 20 7.15 -20.35 1.62
CA ASN A 20 6.86 -21.53 2.45
C ASN A 20 6.17 -21.19 3.77
N GLN A 21 6.60 -20.09 4.43
CA GLN A 21 6.10 -19.69 5.76
C GLN A 21 5.02 -18.61 5.70
N ASP A 22 4.68 -18.17 4.49
CA ASP A 22 3.64 -17.17 4.22
C ASP A 22 3.83 -15.82 4.95
N PHE A 23 5.08 -15.45 5.27
CA PHE A 23 5.39 -14.16 5.86
C PHE A 23 5.26 -13.02 4.85
N TYR A 24 4.95 -11.80 5.32
CA TYR A 24 4.94 -10.62 4.47
C TYR A 24 6.35 -10.27 3.98
N ALA A 25 6.45 -9.93 2.69
CA ALA A 25 7.73 -9.68 2.03
C ALA A 25 8.49 -8.53 2.69
N ASP A 26 7.83 -7.41 3.00
CA ASP A 26 8.41 -6.24 3.65
C ASP A 26 9.04 -6.58 5.00
N LYS A 27 8.32 -7.34 5.84
CA LYS A 27 8.78 -7.76 7.18
C LYS A 27 9.92 -8.75 7.10
N THR A 28 9.84 -9.68 6.13
CA THR A 28 10.89 -10.69 5.94
C THR A 28 12.17 -10.05 5.44
N ILE A 29 12.07 -9.13 4.48
CA ILE A 29 13.21 -8.35 3.97
C ILE A 29 13.83 -7.53 5.12
N GLU A 30 13.03 -6.79 5.88
CA GLU A 30 13.52 -6.00 7.03
C GLU A 30 14.26 -6.87 8.04
N LYS A 31 13.70 -8.05 8.39
CA LYS A 31 14.30 -9.01 9.31
C LYS A 31 15.66 -9.53 8.79
N VAL A 32 15.71 -9.94 7.52
CA VAL A 32 16.94 -10.48 6.94
C VAL A 32 18.02 -9.41 6.81
N LEU A 33 17.67 -8.19 6.38
CA LEU A 33 18.62 -7.08 6.29
C LEU A 33 19.25 -6.67 7.63
N LYS A 34 18.67 -7.04 8.77
CA LYS A 34 19.21 -6.80 10.10
C LYS A 34 20.23 -7.88 10.53
N LEU A 35 20.32 -9.01 9.83
CA LEU A 35 21.20 -10.12 10.20
C LEU A 35 22.67 -9.82 9.99
N ASP A 36 23.00 -9.00 8.98
CA ASP A 36 24.38 -8.64 8.73
C ASP A 36 24.52 -7.11 8.58
N LYS A 37 25.20 -6.51 9.54
CA LYS A 37 25.44 -5.06 9.59
C LYS A 37 26.49 -4.59 8.55
N ARG A 38 27.29 -5.51 7.99
CA ARG A 38 28.34 -5.21 7.00
C ARG A 38 27.76 -4.87 5.62
N TRP A 39 26.51 -5.28 5.32
CA TRP A 39 25.88 -4.95 4.06
C TRP A 39 25.71 -3.45 3.89
N GLY A 40 26.36 -2.91 2.87
CA GLY A 40 26.25 -1.52 2.46
C GLY A 40 24.93 -1.22 1.77
N SER A 41 24.75 0.03 1.36
CA SER A 41 23.53 0.46 0.68
C SER A 41 23.23 -0.30 -0.62
N ARG A 42 24.27 -0.61 -1.40
CA ARG A 42 24.15 -1.37 -2.66
C ARG A 42 23.73 -2.82 -2.40
N ASP A 43 24.31 -3.47 -1.40
CA ASP A 43 23.98 -4.85 -1.04
C ASP A 43 22.52 -4.94 -0.57
N ARG A 44 22.11 -4.01 0.31
CA ARG A 44 20.73 -3.92 0.81
C ARG A 44 19.73 -3.67 -0.32
N ALA A 45 20.06 -2.80 -1.27
CA ALA A 45 19.24 -2.56 -2.45
C ALA A 45 19.10 -3.83 -3.29
N PHE A 46 20.23 -4.51 -3.59
CA PHE A 46 20.20 -5.77 -4.34
C PHE A 46 19.31 -6.83 -3.68
N ILE A 47 19.50 -7.06 -2.36
CA ILE A 47 18.70 -8.05 -1.62
C ILE A 47 17.21 -7.69 -1.67
N ALA A 48 16.85 -6.44 -1.38
CA ALA A 48 15.46 -6.02 -1.32
C ALA A 48 14.78 -6.03 -2.69
N GLU A 49 15.40 -5.40 -3.69
CA GLU A 49 14.82 -5.26 -5.04
C GLU A 49 14.68 -6.61 -5.74
N THR A 50 15.71 -7.47 -5.65
CA THR A 50 15.66 -8.82 -6.21
C THR A 50 14.55 -9.66 -5.55
N SER A 51 14.44 -9.59 -4.21
CA SER A 51 13.38 -10.33 -3.49
C SER A 51 11.99 -9.83 -3.88
N TYR A 52 11.76 -8.51 -3.88
CA TYR A 52 10.48 -7.94 -4.30
C TYR A 52 10.14 -8.30 -5.75
N GLU A 53 11.11 -8.31 -6.64
CA GLU A 53 10.87 -8.65 -8.04
C GLU A 53 10.50 -10.12 -8.20
N ILE A 54 11.23 -11.03 -7.55
CA ILE A 54 10.90 -12.47 -7.60
C ILE A 54 9.52 -12.73 -6.98
N VAL A 55 9.16 -12.07 -5.90
CA VAL A 55 7.84 -12.16 -5.28
C VAL A 55 6.76 -11.62 -6.21
N ARG A 56 7.01 -10.51 -6.90
CA ARG A 56 6.09 -9.90 -7.89
C ARG A 56 5.76 -10.86 -9.01
N TRP A 57 6.78 -11.51 -9.55
CA TRP A 57 6.69 -12.43 -10.70
C TRP A 57 6.65 -13.90 -10.28
N LYS A 58 6.23 -14.18 -9.04
CA LYS A 58 6.23 -15.52 -8.42
C LYS A 58 5.65 -16.59 -9.34
N ARG A 59 4.44 -16.41 -9.86
CA ARG A 59 3.77 -17.39 -10.72
C ARG A 59 4.58 -17.71 -11.98
N LEU A 60 5.00 -16.66 -12.69
CA LEU A 60 5.80 -16.79 -13.91
C LEU A 60 7.09 -17.55 -13.64
N TYR A 61 7.82 -17.16 -12.60
CA TYR A 61 9.13 -17.76 -12.31
C TYR A 61 9.02 -19.17 -11.79
N LEU A 62 7.99 -19.49 -11.01
CA LEU A 62 7.73 -20.86 -10.56
C LEU A 62 7.37 -21.79 -11.73
N GLU A 63 6.56 -21.33 -12.67
CA GLU A 63 6.16 -22.09 -13.86
C GLU A 63 7.35 -22.35 -14.79
N ILE A 64 8.17 -21.32 -15.04
CA ILE A 64 9.41 -21.47 -15.83
C ILE A 64 10.38 -22.43 -15.15
N ALA A 65 10.55 -22.32 -13.82
CA ALA A 65 11.42 -23.21 -13.05
C ALA A 65 10.89 -24.66 -12.97
N GLY A 66 9.62 -24.88 -13.24
CA GLY A 66 8.96 -26.20 -13.13
C GLY A 66 8.90 -26.69 -11.69
N VAL A 67 8.61 -25.82 -10.71
CA VAL A 67 8.59 -26.14 -9.29
C VAL A 67 7.23 -25.88 -8.66
N LYS A 68 6.84 -26.77 -7.72
CA LYS A 68 5.55 -26.73 -7.00
C LYS A 68 5.80 -26.80 -5.48
N LYS A 69 4.82 -26.34 -4.69
CA LYS A 69 4.86 -26.49 -3.23
C LYS A 69 4.88 -27.97 -2.80
N PRO A 70 5.54 -28.30 -1.69
CA PRO A 70 6.42 -27.43 -0.87
C PRO A 70 7.74 -27.14 -1.57
N PHE A 71 8.22 -25.90 -1.46
CA PHE A 71 9.45 -25.49 -2.13
C PHE A 71 10.66 -25.91 -1.32
N GLN A 72 11.35 -26.97 -1.79
CA GLN A 72 12.65 -27.35 -1.25
C GLN A 72 13.69 -26.23 -1.49
N TYR A 73 14.74 -26.21 -0.72
CA TYR A 73 15.83 -25.24 -0.84
C TYR A 73 16.38 -25.13 -2.27
N LYS A 74 16.63 -26.26 -2.93
CA LYS A 74 17.07 -26.31 -4.34
C LYS A 74 16.06 -25.66 -5.30
N ASN A 75 14.77 -25.70 -4.98
CA ASN A 75 13.73 -25.09 -5.83
C ASN A 75 13.79 -23.57 -5.78
N LEU A 76 14.10 -22.97 -4.61
CA LEU A 76 14.28 -21.55 -4.47
C LEU A 76 15.49 -21.03 -5.28
N TRP A 77 16.57 -21.82 -5.34
CA TRP A 77 17.71 -21.51 -6.21
C TRP A 77 17.34 -21.56 -7.68
N ARG A 78 16.51 -22.55 -8.11
CA ARG A 78 16.01 -22.60 -9.49
C ARG A 78 15.18 -21.34 -9.82
N VAL A 79 14.32 -20.89 -8.91
CA VAL A 79 13.53 -19.66 -9.09
C VAL A 79 14.45 -18.43 -9.21
N PHE A 80 15.47 -18.34 -8.35
CA PHE A 80 16.49 -17.28 -8.46
C PHE A 80 17.24 -17.35 -9.80
N SER A 81 17.59 -18.55 -10.26
CA SER A 81 18.26 -18.76 -11.57
C SER A 81 17.41 -18.27 -12.73
N VAL A 82 16.08 -18.51 -12.68
CA VAL A 82 15.14 -17.99 -13.69
C VAL A 82 15.20 -16.47 -13.74
N TRP A 83 15.08 -15.80 -12.58
CA TRP A 83 15.22 -14.35 -12.49
C TRP A 83 16.55 -13.87 -13.06
N ALA A 84 17.66 -14.46 -12.67
CA ALA A 84 18.99 -14.04 -13.10
C ALA A 84 19.18 -14.21 -14.62
N VAL A 85 18.74 -15.32 -15.19
CA VAL A 85 18.82 -15.58 -16.63
C VAL A 85 17.98 -14.58 -17.43
N LEU A 86 16.74 -14.30 -16.97
CA LEU A 86 15.87 -13.34 -17.64
C LEU A 86 16.38 -11.89 -17.54
N LYS A 87 17.15 -11.58 -16.49
CA LYS A 87 17.86 -10.30 -16.34
C LYS A 87 19.20 -10.23 -17.10
N GLY A 88 19.58 -11.28 -17.82
CA GLY A 88 20.86 -11.32 -18.53
C GLY A 88 22.08 -11.37 -17.61
N ILE A 89 21.90 -11.83 -16.35
CA ILE A 89 23.00 -11.93 -15.38
C ILE A 89 23.77 -13.22 -15.62
N ASN A 90 25.09 -13.11 -15.71
CA ASN A 90 25.95 -14.27 -15.78
C ASN A 90 25.97 -15.01 -14.45
N LEU A 91 25.55 -16.28 -14.48
CA LEU A 91 25.57 -17.14 -13.30
C LEU A 91 27.00 -17.61 -13.03
N PRO A 92 27.49 -17.45 -11.78
CA PRO A 92 28.78 -18.00 -11.36
C PRO A 92 28.81 -19.53 -11.42
N ASN A 93 30.00 -20.10 -11.47
CA ASN A 93 30.16 -21.56 -11.41
C ASN A 93 30.01 -22.09 -9.97
N TRP A 94 28.81 -21.94 -9.42
CA TRP A 94 28.42 -22.54 -8.13
C TRP A 94 27.58 -23.80 -8.38
N THR A 95 27.70 -24.75 -7.48
CA THR A 95 26.97 -26.03 -7.56
C THR A 95 25.48 -25.84 -7.77
N GLU A 96 24.91 -24.82 -7.13
CA GLU A 96 23.47 -24.51 -7.21
C GLU A 96 23.02 -24.02 -8.59
N PHE A 97 23.95 -23.63 -9.47
CA PHE A 97 23.67 -23.12 -10.82
C PHE A 97 24.10 -24.03 -11.96
N GLN A 98 24.82 -25.14 -11.69
CA GLN A 98 25.44 -26.01 -12.70
C GLN A 98 24.43 -26.54 -13.74
N GLU A 99 23.22 -26.89 -13.29
CA GLU A 99 22.18 -27.47 -14.16
C GLU A 99 21.14 -26.43 -14.64
N THR A 100 21.49 -25.12 -14.68
CA THR A 100 20.53 -24.09 -15.09
C THR A 100 20.28 -24.11 -16.60
N PRO A 101 19.08 -24.49 -17.08
CA PRO A 101 18.78 -24.67 -18.50
C PRO A 101 18.43 -23.33 -19.16
N LYS A 102 19.44 -22.49 -19.43
CA LYS A 102 19.26 -21.10 -19.93
C LYS A 102 18.38 -20.99 -21.18
N ARG A 103 18.56 -21.88 -22.18
CA ARG A 103 17.73 -21.87 -23.41
C ARG A 103 16.27 -22.20 -23.11
N ARG A 104 16.03 -23.22 -22.28
CA ARG A 104 14.67 -23.63 -21.89
C ARG A 104 13.97 -22.53 -21.07
N ILE A 105 14.70 -21.83 -20.20
CA ILE A 105 14.15 -20.69 -19.44
C ILE A 105 13.64 -19.61 -20.40
N LYS A 106 14.44 -19.21 -21.38
CA LYS A 106 14.05 -18.19 -22.37
C LYS A 106 12.86 -18.65 -23.22
N GLY A 107 12.91 -19.88 -23.76
CA GLY A 107 11.80 -20.42 -24.56
C GLY A 107 10.47 -20.49 -23.78
N LYS A 108 10.50 -20.96 -22.52
CA LYS A 108 9.31 -20.94 -21.66
C LYS A 108 8.83 -19.52 -21.35
N PHE A 109 9.72 -18.58 -21.16
CA PHE A 109 9.35 -17.18 -20.97
C PHE A 109 8.61 -16.63 -22.19
N ASP A 110 9.12 -16.87 -23.41
CA ASP A 110 8.49 -16.43 -24.66
C ASP A 110 7.09 -17.05 -24.85
N GLU A 111 6.92 -18.32 -24.48
CA GLU A 111 5.63 -19.01 -24.51
C GLU A 111 4.64 -18.42 -23.48
N LEU A 112 5.04 -18.37 -22.22
CA LEU A 112 4.16 -17.95 -21.11
C LEU A 112 3.82 -16.46 -21.14
N SER A 113 4.69 -15.62 -21.70
CA SER A 113 4.45 -14.18 -21.87
C SER A 113 3.27 -13.85 -22.78
N LYS A 114 2.83 -14.79 -23.61
CA LYS A 114 1.64 -14.67 -24.47
C LYS A 114 0.34 -14.80 -23.68
N ILE A 115 0.40 -15.36 -22.47
CA ILE A 115 -0.77 -15.65 -21.63
C ILE A 115 -0.78 -14.64 -20.47
N ARG A 116 -1.78 -13.75 -20.43
CA ARG A 116 -1.86 -12.63 -19.43
C ARG A 116 -1.57 -13.08 -18.01
N LYS A 117 -2.24 -14.10 -17.49
CA LYS A 117 -2.09 -14.54 -16.10
C LYS A 117 -0.69 -14.99 -15.70
N PHE A 118 0.11 -15.47 -16.64
CA PHE A 118 1.53 -15.78 -16.44
C PHE A 118 2.38 -14.52 -16.66
N ARG A 119 2.17 -13.82 -17.78
CA ARG A 119 2.86 -12.58 -18.09
C ARG A 119 2.77 -11.57 -16.95
N GLU A 120 1.57 -11.36 -16.40
CA GLU A 120 1.33 -10.42 -15.29
C GLU A 120 1.47 -11.10 -13.92
N SER A 121 1.74 -12.40 -13.89
CA SER A 121 1.96 -13.18 -12.65
C SER A 121 0.88 -12.91 -11.61
N VAL A 122 -0.36 -13.26 -11.94
CA VAL A 122 -1.54 -13.04 -11.10
C VAL A 122 -2.27 -14.37 -10.85
N PRO A 123 -2.87 -14.62 -9.66
CA PRO A 123 -3.70 -15.78 -9.39
C PRO A 123 -4.91 -15.87 -10.33
N ASP A 124 -5.30 -17.09 -10.74
CA ASP A 124 -6.43 -17.31 -11.68
C ASP A 124 -7.71 -16.66 -11.20
N TRP A 125 -8.05 -16.78 -9.92
CA TRP A 125 -9.28 -16.24 -9.36
C TRP A 125 -9.30 -14.69 -9.34
N ILE A 126 -8.15 -14.04 -9.10
CA ILE A 126 -8.05 -12.55 -9.16
C ILE A 126 -8.18 -12.10 -10.61
N ASP A 127 -7.50 -12.79 -11.55
CA ASP A 127 -7.57 -12.45 -12.97
C ASP A 127 -9.02 -12.57 -13.48
N LYS A 128 -9.71 -13.64 -13.12
CA LYS A 128 -11.13 -13.86 -13.48
C LYS A 128 -12.02 -12.78 -12.88
N LEU A 129 -11.95 -12.56 -11.56
CA LEU A 129 -12.76 -11.58 -10.85
C LEU A 129 -12.57 -10.16 -11.39
N ALA A 130 -11.32 -9.75 -11.60
CA ALA A 130 -11.04 -8.43 -12.12
C ALA A 130 -11.54 -8.25 -13.57
N CYS A 131 -11.46 -9.29 -14.41
CA CYS A 131 -12.08 -9.25 -15.74
C CYS A 131 -13.61 -9.09 -15.68
N GLU A 132 -14.27 -9.79 -14.74
CA GLU A 132 -15.72 -9.69 -14.53
C GLU A 132 -16.14 -8.31 -14.03
N GLU A 133 -15.37 -7.70 -13.10
CA GLU A 133 -15.74 -6.44 -12.44
C GLU A 133 -15.36 -5.18 -13.24
N ILE A 134 -14.21 -5.16 -13.91
CA ILE A 134 -13.71 -3.94 -14.59
C ILE A 134 -13.48 -4.11 -16.08
N GLY A 135 -13.73 -5.30 -16.62
CA GLY A 135 -13.54 -5.64 -18.02
C GLY A 135 -12.12 -6.05 -18.39
N GLU A 136 -11.99 -7.01 -19.29
CA GLU A 136 -10.72 -7.64 -19.65
C GLU A 136 -9.67 -6.64 -20.16
N LYS A 137 -10.02 -5.80 -21.13
CA LYS A 137 -9.11 -4.81 -21.73
C LYS A 137 -8.58 -3.79 -20.72
N LYS A 138 -9.44 -3.37 -19.77
CA LYS A 138 -9.04 -2.44 -18.71
C LYS A 138 -8.17 -3.14 -17.69
N TRP A 139 -8.55 -4.35 -17.25
CA TRP A 139 -7.77 -5.14 -16.31
C TRP A 139 -6.36 -5.42 -16.81
N GLU A 140 -6.20 -5.79 -18.07
CA GLU A 140 -4.87 -6.04 -18.66
C GLU A 140 -3.93 -4.85 -18.53
N LYS A 141 -4.43 -3.64 -18.77
CA LYS A 141 -3.65 -2.40 -18.64
C LYS A 141 -3.38 -2.06 -17.16
N GLU A 142 -4.37 -2.21 -16.29
CA GLU A 142 -4.24 -1.91 -14.86
C GLU A 142 -3.23 -2.85 -14.19
N ILE A 143 -3.31 -4.16 -14.44
CA ILE A 143 -2.38 -5.11 -13.81
C ILE A 143 -0.95 -4.95 -14.32
N SER A 144 -0.76 -4.60 -15.58
CA SER A 144 0.56 -4.28 -16.13
C SER A 144 1.14 -3.05 -15.44
N GLU A 145 0.35 -2.01 -15.21
CA GLU A 145 0.77 -0.82 -14.47
C GLU A 145 1.06 -1.14 -13.00
N LEU A 146 0.19 -1.91 -12.33
CA LEU A 146 0.35 -2.35 -10.95
C LEU A 146 1.59 -3.24 -10.71
N ASN A 147 2.11 -3.88 -11.75
CA ASN A 147 3.35 -4.65 -11.70
C ASN A 147 4.61 -3.80 -11.89
N LYS A 148 4.49 -2.51 -12.19
CA LYS A 148 5.66 -1.62 -12.20
C LYS A 148 6.15 -1.33 -10.78
N MET A 149 7.39 -0.91 -10.67
CA MET A 149 7.95 -0.47 -9.38
C MET A 149 7.27 0.82 -8.93
N ALA A 150 6.85 0.88 -7.67
CA ALA A 150 6.26 2.09 -7.11
C ALA A 150 7.27 3.23 -7.03
N GLU A 151 6.87 4.42 -7.39
CA GLU A 151 7.65 5.63 -7.15
C GLU A 151 7.74 5.92 -5.64
N LEU A 152 8.80 6.55 -5.21
CA LEU A 152 8.96 6.99 -3.83
C LEU A 152 8.45 8.42 -3.71
N VAL A 153 7.30 8.56 -3.04
CA VAL A 153 6.63 9.84 -2.83
C VAL A 153 6.59 10.14 -1.33
N ILE A 154 6.82 11.38 -0.99
CA ILE A 154 6.66 11.91 0.36
C ILE A 154 5.55 12.95 0.39
N ARG A 155 4.90 13.09 1.55
CA ARG A 155 3.95 14.16 1.84
C ARG A 155 4.61 15.18 2.76
N THR A 156 4.62 16.41 2.34
CA THR A 156 5.06 17.56 3.14
C THR A 156 4.20 17.68 4.41
N ASN A 157 4.82 17.92 5.55
CA ASN A 157 4.13 18.24 6.78
C ASN A 157 3.87 19.75 6.85
N THR A 158 2.69 20.16 6.44
CA THR A 158 2.30 21.59 6.37
C THR A 158 2.10 22.26 7.74
N LEU A 159 2.23 21.51 8.85
CA LEU A 159 2.38 22.10 10.18
C LEU A 159 3.76 22.73 10.42
N LYS A 160 4.77 22.37 9.63
CA LYS A 160 6.18 22.72 9.86
C LYS A 160 6.85 23.43 8.69
N THR A 161 6.41 23.16 7.47
CA THR A 161 7.05 23.68 6.25
C THR A 161 6.05 23.59 5.09
N ASN A 162 6.46 24.05 3.93
CA ASN A 162 5.73 23.86 2.65
C ASN A 162 6.59 23.10 1.64
N SER A 163 5.98 22.66 0.54
CA SER A 163 6.64 21.80 -0.45
C SER A 163 7.89 22.46 -1.08
N SER A 164 7.87 23.76 -1.29
CA SER A 164 9.00 24.49 -1.90
C SER A 164 10.20 24.63 -0.94
N GLU A 165 9.94 24.91 0.34
CA GLU A 165 10.98 24.93 1.38
C GLU A 165 11.53 23.54 1.64
N LEU A 166 10.66 22.52 1.70
CA LEU A 166 11.07 21.14 1.88
C LEU A 166 11.98 20.67 0.73
N GLN A 167 11.69 21.07 -0.52
CA GLN A 167 12.57 20.75 -1.66
C GLN A 167 13.99 21.31 -1.47
N LYS A 168 14.13 22.55 -0.97
CA LYS A 168 15.45 23.14 -0.71
C LYS A 168 16.17 22.38 0.39
N ILE A 169 15.50 22.10 1.52
CA ILE A 169 16.07 21.32 2.64
C ILE A 169 16.53 19.94 2.16
N LEU A 170 15.73 19.26 1.33
CA LEU A 170 16.08 17.95 0.80
C LEU A 170 17.24 18.01 -0.19
N LEU A 171 17.35 19.08 -0.96
CA LEU A 171 18.49 19.30 -1.88
C LEU A 171 19.80 19.45 -1.10
N ASP A 172 19.79 20.17 0.02
CA ASP A 172 20.94 20.30 0.93
C ASP A 172 21.34 18.96 1.56
N GLU A 173 20.37 18.03 1.70
CA GLU A 173 20.62 16.65 2.10
C GLU A 173 20.95 15.70 0.93
N GLU A 174 21.25 16.23 -0.28
CA GLU A 174 21.53 15.51 -1.52
C GLU A 174 20.35 14.65 -2.03
N ILE A 175 19.12 15.08 -1.73
CA ILE A 175 17.89 14.42 -2.18
C ILE A 175 17.17 15.29 -3.19
N SER A 176 17.28 14.95 -4.47
CA SER A 176 16.53 15.62 -5.54
C SER A 176 15.08 15.16 -5.58
N THR A 177 14.15 16.11 -5.61
CA THR A 177 12.71 15.85 -5.67
C THR A 177 12.02 16.66 -6.76
N GLU A 178 10.80 16.29 -7.11
CA GLU A 178 9.93 16.96 -8.06
C GLU A 178 8.55 17.18 -7.43
N ILE A 179 7.95 18.34 -7.70
CA ILE A 179 6.53 18.61 -7.41
C ILE A 179 5.66 17.79 -8.36
N ILE A 180 4.58 17.22 -7.84
CA ILE A 180 3.64 16.44 -8.62
C ILE A 180 2.40 17.29 -8.89
N SER A 181 2.10 17.58 -10.15
CA SER A 181 0.91 18.34 -10.54
C SER A 181 -0.37 17.65 -10.05
N GLY A 182 -1.28 18.43 -9.44
CA GLY A 182 -2.52 17.92 -8.85
C GLY A 182 -2.39 17.32 -7.44
N TYR A 183 -1.17 17.34 -6.84
CA TYR A 183 -0.89 16.80 -5.51
C TYR A 183 -0.08 17.82 -4.70
N PRO A 184 -0.73 18.81 -4.06
CA PRO A 184 -0.07 20.01 -3.53
C PRO A 184 1.02 19.74 -2.48
N ASP A 185 0.84 18.70 -1.67
CA ASP A 185 1.78 18.35 -0.59
C ASP A 185 2.76 17.23 -0.99
N ALA A 186 2.66 16.72 -2.22
CA ALA A 186 3.44 15.57 -2.67
C ALA A 186 4.75 15.99 -3.34
N LEU A 187 5.85 15.38 -2.92
CA LEU A 187 7.12 15.43 -3.62
C LEU A 187 7.56 14.03 -4.04
N ARG A 188 7.91 13.86 -5.32
CA ARG A 188 8.47 12.62 -5.86
C ARG A 188 9.99 12.67 -5.78
N LEU A 189 10.59 11.62 -5.26
CA LEU A 189 12.05 11.49 -5.26
C LEU A 189 12.56 11.02 -6.62
N LYS A 190 13.58 11.66 -7.16
CA LYS A 190 14.24 11.25 -8.42
C LYS A 190 15.05 9.97 -8.26
N LYS A 191 15.54 9.68 -7.06
CA LYS A 191 16.30 8.45 -6.73
C LYS A 191 15.82 7.85 -5.42
N ARG A 192 15.89 6.53 -5.29
CA ARG A 192 15.61 5.83 -4.04
C ARG A 192 16.74 6.04 -3.06
N VAL A 193 16.41 6.58 -1.89
CA VAL A 193 17.34 6.82 -0.79
C VAL A 193 16.71 6.39 0.53
N ASN A 194 17.52 6.14 1.53
CA ASN A 194 17.02 5.84 2.88
C ASN A 194 16.64 7.13 3.59
N LEU A 195 15.38 7.51 3.47
CA LEU A 195 14.83 8.72 4.08
C LEU A 195 14.82 8.69 5.61
N PHE A 196 14.67 7.51 6.22
CA PHE A 196 14.44 7.38 7.66
C PHE A 196 15.63 7.84 8.53
N LYS A 197 16.83 7.91 7.96
CA LYS A 197 18.04 8.39 8.63
C LYS A 197 18.30 9.88 8.43
N LYS A 198 17.56 10.55 7.58
CA LYS A 198 17.74 11.97 7.25
C LYS A 198 17.22 12.86 8.37
N GLU A 199 17.91 13.97 8.61
CA GLU A 199 17.55 14.91 9.65
C GLU A 199 16.16 15.51 9.42
N SER A 200 15.83 15.86 8.18
CA SER A 200 14.51 16.33 7.76
C SER A 200 13.38 15.36 8.13
N PHE A 201 13.61 14.02 8.00
CA PHE A 201 12.64 13.01 8.45
C PHE A 201 12.55 12.96 9.98
N GLN A 202 13.68 12.99 10.69
CA GLN A 202 13.70 12.95 12.15
C GLN A 202 13.02 14.18 12.76
N LYS A 203 13.17 15.35 12.11
CA LYS A 203 12.45 16.59 12.45
C LYS A 203 10.96 16.53 12.08
N GLY A 204 10.49 15.51 11.36
CA GLY A 204 9.10 15.33 10.98
C GLY A 204 8.61 16.33 9.94
N LEU A 205 9.47 16.75 9.01
CA LEU A 205 9.11 17.68 7.94
C LEU A 205 8.28 17.01 6.83
N TYR A 206 8.28 15.68 6.77
CA TYR A 206 7.50 14.90 5.82
C TYR A 206 7.19 13.49 6.32
N GLU A 207 6.25 12.86 5.65
CA GLU A 207 5.91 11.45 5.78
C GLU A 207 6.04 10.73 4.43
N VAL A 208 6.47 9.47 4.43
CA VAL A 208 6.43 8.64 3.22
C VAL A 208 4.99 8.20 2.99
N GLN A 209 4.39 8.68 1.91
CA GLN A 209 3.01 8.36 1.55
C GLN A 209 2.81 8.47 0.04
N ASP A 210 2.11 7.51 -0.56
CA ASP A 210 1.74 7.55 -1.98
C ASP A 210 0.91 8.78 -2.33
N ALA A 211 1.09 9.33 -3.53
CA ALA A 211 0.39 10.53 -3.98
C ALA A 211 -1.13 10.35 -3.97
N SER A 212 -1.65 9.21 -4.46
CA SER A 212 -3.09 8.94 -4.46
C SER A 212 -3.67 8.87 -3.05
N SER A 213 -2.94 8.26 -2.10
CA SER A 213 -3.33 8.23 -0.69
C SER A 213 -3.41 9.62 -0.06
N GLN A 214 -2.62 10.58 -0.55
CA GLN A 214 -2.65 11.96 -0.05
C GLN A 214 -3.93 12.71 -0.42
N LEU A 215 -4.66 12.27 -1.44
CA LEU A 215 -5.92 12.92 -1.85
C LEU A 215 -7.10 12.62 -0.90
N VAL A 216 -7.01 11.58 -0.07
CA VAL A 216 -8.12 11.15 0.78
C VAL A 216 -8.47 12.16 1.87
N ALA A 217 -7.48 12.68 2.58
CA ALA A 217 -7.72 13.63 3.68
C ALA A 217 -8.29 14.99 3.19
N PRO A 218 -7.78 15.62 2.12
CA PRO A 218 -8.37 16.83 1.55
C PRO A 218 -9.80 16.61 1.03
N PHE A 219 -10.11 15.41 0.54
CA PHE A 219 -11.45 15.08 0.04
C PHE A 219 -12.54 15.17 1.12
N LEU A 220 -12.15 15.11 2.42
CA LEU A 220 -13.05 15.24 3.56
C LEU A 220 -13.49 16.71 3.83
N LYS A 221 -12.88 17.71 3.17
CA LYS A 221 -13.17 19.13 3.31
C LYS A 221 -13.11 19.58 4.78
N ILE A 222 -11.92 19.49 5.36
CA ILE A 222 -11.65 19.81 6.76
C ILE A 222 -11.44 21.32 6.93
N GLU A 223 -11.99 21.85 8.01
CA GLU A 223 -11.75 23.20 8.49
C GLU A 223 -11.15 23.17 9.91
N PRO A 224 -10.31 24.15 10.26
CA PRO A 224 -9.77 24.26 11.61
C PRO A 224 -10.89 24.38 12.68
N GLY A 225 -10.73 23.66 13.79
CA GLY A 225 -11.70 23.66 14.89
C GLY A 225 -12.71 22.50 14.86
N MET A 226 -12.81 21.77 13.76
CA MET A 226 -13.72 20.62 13.62
C MET A 226 -13.35 19.44 14.52
N LYS A 227 -14.36 18.67 14.91
CA LYS A 227 -14.22 17.36 15.55
C LYS A 227 -14.23 16.27 14.49
N ILE A 228 -13.09 15.63 14.30
CA ILE A 228 -12.83 14.65 13.24
C ILE A 228 -12.68 13.26 13.87
N CYS A 229 -13.22 12.25 13.20
CA CYS A 229 -12.98 10.87 13.59
C CYS A 229 -12.36 10.10 12.40
N ASP A 230 -11.26 9.40 12.65
CA ASP A 230 -10.60 8.51 11.70
C ASP A 230 -10.76 7.08 12.21
N ILE A 231 -11.65 6.34 11.57
CA ILE A 231 -11.90 4.93 11.86
C ILE A 231 -10.98 4.08 10.98
N CYS A 232 -10.33 3.10 11.52
CA CYS A 232 -9.28 2.32 10.85
C CYS A 232 -7.98 3.13 10.64
N ALA A 233 -7.64 3.99 11.61
CA ALA A 233 -6.54 4.95 11.52
C ALA A 233 -5.15 4.32 11.26
N GLY A 234 -4.99 3.03 11.57
CA GLY A 234 -3.73 2.32 11.37
C GLY A 234 -2.56 2.99 12.10
N ALA A 235 -1.44 3.11 11.41
CA ALA A 235 -0.27 3.82 11.92
C ALA A 235 -0.31 5.35 11.67
N GLY A 236 -1.46 5.90 11.26
CA GLY A 236 -1.74 7.33 11.24
C GLY A 236 -1.35 8.09 9.97
N GLY A 237 -1.12 7.42 8.85
CA GLY A 237 -0.74 8.12 7.61
C GLY A 237 -1.72 9.22 7.21
N LYS A 238 -3.02 8.90 7.19
CA LYS A 238 -4.10 9.84 6.88
C LYS A 238 -4.42 10.72 8.09
N THR A 239 -4.43 10.17 9.31
CA THR A 239 -4.65 10.93 10.57
C THR A 239 -3.71 12.12 10.71
N LEU A 240 -2.42 11.96 10.42
CA LEU A 240 -1.43 13.04 10.43
C LEU A 240 -1.72 14.11 9.37
N HIS A 241 -2.26 13.70 8.23
CA HIS A 241 -2.68 14.64 7.20
C HIS A 241 -3.92 15.44 7.63
N LEU A 242 -4.90 14.78 8.29
CA LEU A 242 -6.04 15.46 8.90
C LEU A 242 -5.59 16.53 9.92
N SER A 243 -4.58 16.20 10.75
CA SER A 243 -4.02 17.17 11.71
C SER A 243 -3.36 18.35 11.03
N ALA A 244 -2.62 18.12 9.94
CA ALA A 244 -1.99 19.18 9.17
C ALA A 244 -3.04 20.11 8.53
N LEU A 245 -4.08 19.55 7.90
CA LEU A 245 -5.17 20.31 7.30
C LEU A 245 -5.99 21.11 8.33
N SER A 246 -6.21 20.55 9.53
CA SER A 246 -6.88 21.25 10.63
C SER A 246 -5.99 22.27 11.36
N LYS A 247 -4.70 22.40 10.97
CA LYS A 247 -3.70 23.30 11.60
C LYS A 247 -3.60 23.08 13.11
N ASN A 248 -3.65 21.82 13.57
CA ASN A 248 -3.70 21.46 15.01
C ASN A 248 -4.90 22.05 15.79
N LYS A 249 -5.93 22.56 15.11
CA LYS A 249 -7.13 23.09 15.78
C LYS A 249 -8.26 22.05 15.75
N GLY A 250 -9.12 22.09 16.79
CA GLY A 250 -10.15 21.06 16.98
C GLY A 250 -9.61 19.78 17.58
N GLN A 251 -10.31 18.65 17.36
CA GLN A 251 -9.97 17.35 17.91
C GLN A 251 -10.02 16.28 16.81
N ILE A 252 -9.01 15.44 16.73
CA ILE A 252 -9.01 14.24 15.87
C ILE A 252 -9.00 12.99 16.73
N LEU A 253 -10.07 12.21 16.67
CA LEU A 253 -10.16 10.92 17.33
C LEU A 253 -9.75 9.82 16.36
N ALA A 254 -8.53 9.30 16.53
CA ALA A 254 -7.98 8.22 15.73
C ALA A 254 -8.28 6.85 16.36
N MET A 255 -9.09 6.03 15.71
CA MET A 255 -9.56 4.77 16.23
C MET A 255 -9.07 3.59 15.39
N ASP A 256 -8.66 2.50 16.05
CA ASP A 256 -8.27 1.25 15.38
C ASP A 256 -8.48 0.07 16.35
N ILE A 257 -8.63 -1.14 15.82
CA ILE A 257 -8.70 -2.39 16.58
C ILE A 257 -7.32 -2.91 17.01
N TYR A 258 -6.24 -2.36 16.43
CA TYR A 258 -4.86 -2.82 16.66
C TYR A 258 -4.08 -1.83 17.52
N LYS A 259 -3.92 -2.15 18.82
CA LYS A 259 -3.18 -1.33 19.80
C LYS A 259 -1.76 -0.96 19.35
N HIS A 260 -1.04 -1.89 18.73
CA HIS A 260 0.34 -1.65 18.28
C HIS A 260 0.42 -0.57 17.17
N LYS A 261 -0.59 -0.48 16.30
CA LYS A 261 -0.67 0.57 15.28
C LYS A 261 -0.91 1.94 15.90
N LEU A 262 -1.80 2.03 16.89
CA LEU A 262 -2.05 3.27 17.63
C LEU A 262 -0.81 3.75 18.41
N ILE A 263 0.00 2.83 18.95
CA ILE A 263 1.29 3.18 19.57
C ILE A 263 2.24 3.80 18.53
N GLN A 264 2.30 3.24 17.30
CA GLN A 264 3.09 3.81 16.21
C GLN A 264 2.57 5.20 15.80
N LEU A 265 1.24 5.35 15.72
CA LEU A 265 0.60 6.64 15.42
C LEU A 265 1.01 7.70 16.45
N LYS A 266 0.96 7.42 17.75
CA LYS A 266 1.41 8.35 18.80
C LYS A 266 2.86 8.81 18.60
N LYS A 267 3.77 7.88 18.29
CA LYS A 267 5.18 8.23 18.03
C LYS A 267 5.32 9.15 16.81
N ARG A 268 4.60 8.84 15.74
CA ARG A 268 4.60 9.66 14.52
C ARG A 268 3.95 11.02 14.76
N ALA A 269 2.84 11.09 15.51
CA ALA A 269 2.19 12.35 15.87
C ALA A 269 3.15 13.28 16.62
N LYS A 270 3.88 12.76 17.63
CA LYS A 270 4.91 13.52 18.34
C LYS A 270 5.99 14.06 17.38
N ARG A 271 6.54 13.21 16.49
CA ARG A 271 7.54 13.62 15.50
C ARG A 271 7.04 14.73 14.57
N ASN A 272 5.78 14.64 14.14
CA ASN A 272 5.15 15.58 13.21
C ASN A 272 4.60 16.82 13.90
N SER A 273 4.69 16.95 15.22
CA SER A 273 4.05 18.03 15.99
C SER A 273 2.53 18.11 15.77
N ALA A 274 1.89 16.95 15.61
CA ALA A 274 0.44 16.82 15.49
C ALA A 274 -0.16 16.62 16.89
N PHE A 275 -0.62 17.69 17.53
CA PHE A 275 -0.99 17.69 18.95
C PHE A 275 -2.48 17.49 19.22
N ASN A 276 -3.33 17.64 18.21
CA ASN A 276 -4.79 17.53 18.34
C ASN A 276 -5.32 16.10 18.11
N ILE A 277 -4.43 15.09 18.12
CA ILE A 277 -4.77 13.68 17.88
C ILE A 277 -4.91 12.93 19.20
N GLU A 278 -6.10 12.40 19.45
CA GLU A 278 -6.38 11.41 20.50
C GLU A 278 -6.52 10.02 19.90
N THR A 279 -5.80 9.03 20.44
CA THR A 279 -5.91 7.63 19.97
C THR A 279 -6.83 6.81 20.84
N LYS A 280 -7.72 6.01 20.24
CA LYS A 280 -8.67 5.17 20.97
C LYS A 280 -8.74 3.77 20.38
N LEU A 281 -8.50 2.76 21.22
CA LEU A 281 -8.69 1.37 20.85
C LEU A 281 -10.18 1.04 20.74
N ILE A 282 -10.58 0.38 19.66
CA ILE A 282 -11.93 -0.13 19.47
C ILE A 282 -12.01 -1.51 20.12
N GLU A 283 -12.54 -1.56 21.34
CA GLU A 283 -12.74 -2.82 22.07
C GLU A 283 -14.22 -3.26 22.04
N ASN A 284 -15.13 -2.29 21.97
CA ASN A 284 -16.57 -2.54 21.97
C ASN A 284 -17.36 -1.33 21.44
N ASN A 285 -18.68 -1.49 21.33
CA ASN A 285 -19.58 -0.46 20.80
C ASN A 285 -19.90 0.70 21.77
N LYS A 286 -19.40 0.71 23.01
CA LYS A 286 -19.68 1.78 23.99
C LYS A 286 -19.17 3.14 23.51
N SER A 287 -18.01 3.13 22.85
CA SER A 287 -17.40 4.35 22.27
C SER A 287 -18.28 4.97 21.19
N ILE A 288 -18.89 4.15 20.35
CA ILE A 288 -19.77 4.58 19.25
C ILE A 288 -21.01 5.26 19.82
N LYS A 289 -21.66 4.64 20.81
CA LYS A 289 -22.85 5.22 21.48
C LYS A 289 -22.58 6.62 22.03
N ARG A 290 -21.40 6.86 22.65
CA ARG A 290 -21.01 8.16 23.23
C ARG A 290 -20.76 9.24 22.19
N LEU A 291 -20.35 8.85 20.97
CA LEU A 291 -19.98 9.76 19.88
C LEU A 291 -21.11 9.99 18.88
N LYS A 292 -22.26 9.33 19.02
CA LYS A 292 -23.40 9.46 18.12
C LYS A 292 -23.77 10.94 17.93
N GLY A 293 -23.87 11.38 16.67
CA GLY A 293 -24.24 12.75 16.30
C GLY A 293 -23.27 13.85 16.76
N LYS A 294 -21.98 13.54 17.02
CA LYS A 294 -21.01 14.51 17.58
C LYS A 294 -19.81 14.81 16.67
N ILE A 295 -19.72 14.19 15.51
CA ILE A 295 -18.56 14.27 14.63
C ILE A 295 -18.88 15.14 13.40
N ASP A 296 -18.04 16.13 13.14
CA ASP A 296 -18.17 17.00 11.98
C ASP A 296 -17.66 16.31 10.70
N ARG A 297 -16.58 15.53 10.79
CA ARG A 297 -15.93 14.83 9.68
C ARG A 297 -15.54 13.42 10.09
N LEU A 298 -15.99 12.44 9.32
CA LEU A 298 -15.70 11.02 9.55
C LEU A 298 -14.92 10.47 8.36
N LEU A 299 -13.70 10.01 8.62
CA LEU A 299 -12.92 9.23 7.67
C LEU A 299 -13.07 7.75 7.99
N ILE A 300 -13.43 6.97 6.98
CA ILE A 300 -13.45 5.51 6.99
C ILE A 300 -12.47 5.03 5.92
N ASP A 301 -11.18 4.95 6.28
CA ASP A 301 -10.15 4.31 5.44
C ASP A 301 -10.29 2.80 5.60
N ALA A 302 -11.26 2.23 4.87
CA ALA A 302 -11.77 0.90 5.12
C ALA A 302 -10.73 -0.21 4.85
N PRO A 303 -10.68 -1.26 5.68
CA PRO A 303 -9.88 -2.43 5.35
C PRO A 303 -10.38 -3.01 4.03
N CYS A 304 -9.45 -3.36 3.14
CA CYS A 304 -9.76 -3.81 1.79
C CYS A 304 -8.73 -4.83 1.29
N SER A 305 -8.94 -5.35 0.07
CA SER A 305 -8.01 -6.29 -0.57
C SER A 305 -6.60 -5.71 -0.79
N GLY A 306 -6.49 -4.40 -0.94
CA GLY A 306 -5.24 -3.73 -1.30
C GLY A 306 -4.80 -3.98 -2.75
N LEU A 307 -5.70 -4.39 -3.64
CA LEU A 307 -5.36 -4.66 -5.05
C LEU A 307 -4.94 -3.41 -5.82
N GLY A 308 -5.21 -2.22 -5.29
CA GLY A 308 -4.71 -0.96 -5.85
C GLY A 308 -3.25 -0.64 -5.50
N VAL A 309 -2.65 -1.32 -4.52
CA VAL A 309 -1.29 -1.01 -4.01
C VAL A 309 -0.26 -2.10 -4.30
N LEU A 310 -0.49 -2.94 -5.30
CA LEU A 310 0.42 -4.04 -5.66
C LEU A 310 1.81 -3.57 -6.12
N LYS A 311 1.95 -2.32 -6.56
CA LYS A 311 3.25 -1.71 -6.85
C LYS A 311 4.19 -1.78 -5.63
N ARG A 312 3.63 -1.59 -4.42
CA ARG A 312 4.36 -1.57 -3.14
C ARG A 312 4.36 -2.91 -2.44
N ASN A 313 3.22 -3.60 -2.48
CA ASN A 313 2.97 -4.85 -1.78
C ASN A 313 2.68 -5.99 -2.76
N PRO A 314 3.66 -6.43 -3.58
CA PRO A 314 3.43 -7.42 -4.63
C PRO A 314 3.08 -8.81 -4.09
N ASP A 315 3.36 -9.09 -2.81
CA ASP A 315 3.01 -10.34 -2.15
C ASP A 315 1.53 -10.41 -1.74
N SER A 316 0.83 -9.27 -1.64
CA SER A 316 -0.59 -9.24 -1.26
C SER A 316 -1.45 -10.11 -2.16
N LYS A 317 -1.26 -10.09 -3.48
CA LYS A 317 -2.01 -10.91 -4.42
C LYS A 317 -1.86 -12.42 -4.21
N TRP A 318 -0.77 -12.86 -3.55
CA TRP A 318 -0.52 -14.27 -3.24
C TRP A 318 -1.14 -14.72 -1.92
N LYS A 319 -1.47 -13.78 -1.04
CA LYS A 319 -2.04 -14.01 0.30
C LYS A 319 -3.55 -13.91 0.32
N LEU A 320 -4.12 -13.19 -0.64
CA LEU A 320 -5.56 -13.07 -0.79
C LEU A 320 -6.18 -14.42 -1.14
N GLN A 321 -7.38 -14.65 -0.60
CA GLN A 321 -8.24 -15.79 -0.88
C GLN A 321 -9.65 -15.28 -1.20
N PRO A 322 -10.45 -15.98 -2.04
CA PRO A 322 -11.82 -15.56 -2.36
C PRO A 322 -12.70 -15.32 -1.12
N ASP A 323 -12.64 -16.22 -0.14
CA ASP A 323 -13.41 -16.11 1.11
C ASP A 323 -13.02 -14.88 1.93
N PHE A 324 -11.73 -14.53 1.93
CA PHE A 324 -11.27 -13.31 2.58
C PHE A 324 -11.89 -12.07 1.93
N LEU A 325 -11.95 -12.03 0.59
CA LEU A 325 -12.53 -10.91 -0.14
C LEU A 325 -14.02 -10.74 0.20
N ASN A 326 -14.77 -11.81 0.29
CA ASN A 326 -16.19 -11.74 0.69
C ASN A 326 -16.34 -11.22 2.13
N LYS A 327 -15.57 -11.77 3.07
CA LYS A 327 -15.58 -11.31 4.47
C LYS A 327 -15.19 -9.85 4.63
N ILE A 328 -14.24 -9.35 3.82
CA ILE A 328 -13.81 -7.95 3.91
C ILE A 328 -14.89 -7.01 3.37
N LYS A 329 -15.61 -7.37 2.31
CA LYS A 329 -16.75 -6.61 1.79
C LYS A 329 -17.87 -6.48 2.83
N ASP A 330 -18.21 -7.57 3.52
CA ASP A 330 -19.19 -7.56 4.62
C ASP A 330 -18.71 -6.64 5.77
N THR A 331 -17.40 -6.70 6.07
CA THR A 331 -16.80 -5.83 7.09
C THR A 331 -16.86 -4.37 6.70
N GLN A 332 -16.61 -4.03 5.44
CA GLN A 332 -16.71 -2.67 4.90
C GLN A 332 -18.11 -2.10 5.07
N LEU A 333 -19.13 -2.86 4.64
CA LEU A 333 -20.53 -2.43 4.78
C LEU A 333 -20.94 -2.28 6.25
N LYS A 334 -20.52 -3.22 7.11
CA LYS A 334 -20.76 -3.15 8.55
C LYS A 334 -20.13 -1.90 9.18
N ILE A 335 -18.91 -1.56 8.81
CA ILE A 335 -18.22 -0.35 9.28
C ILE A 335 -19.01 0.90 8.84
N LEU A 336 -19.39 1.01 7.56
CA LEU A 336 -20.18 2.12 7.05
C LEU A 336 -21.48 2.29 7.87
N LYS A 337 -22.28 1.24 8.01
CA LYS A 337 -23.55 1.25 8.77
C LYS A 337 -23.36 1.63 10.24
N GLN A 338 -22.31 1.10 10.86
CA GLN A 338 -22.08 1.27 12.28
C GLN A 338 -21.58 2.68 12.63
N TYR A 339 -20.66 3.22 11.82
CA TYR A 339 -19.99 4.47 12.12
C TYR A 339 -20.63 5.70 11.47
N SER A 340 -21.49 5.54 10.46
CA SER A 340 -22.27 6.66 9.90
C SER A 340 -23.08 7.40 10.97
N LYS A 341 -23.54 6.68 12.01
CA LYS A 341 -24.30 7.23 13.16
C LYS A 341 -23.53 8.25 14.01
N LEU A 342 -22.21 8.38 13.81
CA LEU A 342 -21.38 9.34 14.52
C LEU A 342 -21.53 10.77 14.01
N ILE A 343 -21.97 10.91 12.76
CA ILE A 343 -21.95 12.19 12.05
C ILE A 343 -23.07 13.13 12.56
N LYS A 344 -22.76 14.43 12.66
CA LYS A 344 -23.73 15.51 12.87
C LYS A 344 -24.57 15.75 11.62
N GLU A 345 -25.64 16.52 11.77
CA GLU A 345 -26.54 16.93 10.67
C GLU A 345 -25.81 17.52 9.47
N ASN A 346 -24.87 18.46 9.68
CA ASN A 346 -24.06 19.06 8.61
C ASN A 346 -22.67 18.40 8.42
N GLY A 347 -22.52 17.21 8.96
CA GLY A 347 -21.26 16.48 8.89
C GLY A 347 -21.07 15.75 7.58
N LYS A 348 -19.82 15.34 7.31
CA LYS A 348 -19.45 14.60 6.11
C LYS A 348 -18.69 13.33 6.43
N ILE A 349 -18.96 12.29 5.67
CA ILE A 349 -18.25 11.01 5.71
C ILE A 349 -17.42 10.90 4.44
N VAL A 350 -16.18 10.48 4.56
CA VAL A 350 -15.41 9.93 3.43
C VAL A 350 -15.15 8.46 3.69
N TYR A 351 -15.67 7.63 2.81
CA TYR A 351 -15.29 6.23 2.68
C TYR A 351 -14.16 6.14 1.66
N ALA A 352 -13.09 5.45 1.98
CA ALA A 352 -11.96 5.25 1.08
C ALA A 352 -11.42 3.82 1.14
N THR A 353 -10.91 3.34 0.03
CA THR A 353 -10.18 2.06 -0.10
C THR A 353 -8.96 2.23 -0.98
N CYS A 354 -7.97 1.35 -0.80
CA CYS A 354 -6.88 1.15 -1.75
C CYS A 354 -7.15 -0.07 -2.65
N SER A 355 -8.40 -0.26 -3.08
CA SER A 355 -8.82 -1.28 -4.01
C SER A 355 -9.22 -0.67 -5.35
N ILE A 356 -9.04 -1.43 -6.43
CA ILE A 356 -9.52 -1.08 -7.77
C ILE A 356 -10.83 -1.80 -8.12
N LEU A 357 -11.33 -2.68 -7.23
CA LEU A 357 -12.53 -3.47 -7.49
C LEU A 357 -13.81 -2.69 -7.17
N PRO A 358 -14.74 -2.54 -8.11
CA PRO A 358 -16.06 -1.97 -7.88
C PRO A 358 -16.81 -2.55 -6.67
N SER A 359 -16.67 -3.86 -6.43
CA SER A 359 -17.33 -4.55 -5.31
C SER A 359 -16.89 -4.08 -3.93
N GLU A 360 -15.68 -3.52 -3.79
CA GLU A 360 -15.18 -2.90 -2.56
C GLU A 360 -15.39 -1.37 -2.52
N ASN A 361 -15.81 -0.77 -3.62
CA ASN A 361 -15.89 0.66 -3.87
C ASN A 361 -17.34 1.13 -4.02
N GLU A 362 -17.75 1.49 -5.23
CA GLU A 362 -19.10 2.01 -5.50
C GLU A 362 -20.23 1.06 -5.13
N HIS A 363 -20.02 -0.26 -5.21
CA HIS A 363 -21.05 -1.21 -4.80
C HIS A 363 -21.28 -1.17 -3.28
N GLN A 364 -20.25 -0.89 -2.47
CA GLN A 364 -20.39 -0.69 -1.03
C GLN A 364 -21.21 0.56 -0.72
N ILE A 365 -20.91 1.66 -1.42
CA ILE A 365 -21.66 2.92 -1.26
C ILE A 365 -23.13 2.73 -1.65
N ASN A 366 -23.38 2.12 -2.80
CA ASN A 366 -24.75 1.85 -3.27
C ASN A 366 -25.52 0.94 -2.30
N SER A 367 -24.86 -0.09 -1.75
CA SER A 367 -25.47 -0.99 -0.75
C SER A 367 -25.75 -0.28 0.55
N PHE A 368 -24.87 0.62 0.97
CA PHE A 368 -25.07 1.45 2.17
C PHE A 368 -26.27 2.40 1.97
N LEU A 369 -26.31 3.16 0.87
CA LEU A 369 -27.38 4.14 0.61
C LEU A 369 -28.77 3.51 0.50
N LYS A 370 -28.86 2.22 0.14
CA LYS A 370 -30.10 1.42 0.12
C LYS A 370 -30.48 0.82 1.46
N SER A 371 -29.59 0.86 2.46
CA SER A 371 -29.83 0.28 3.78
C SER A 371 -30.59 1.26 4.68
N GLU A 372 -31.21 0.75 5.75
CA GLU A 372 -31.89 1.56 6.77
C GLU A 372 -30.99 2.65 7.35
N GLU A 373 -29.71 2.32 7.63
CA GLU A 373 -28.77 3.30 8.16
C GLU A 373 -28.29 4.34 7.17
N GLY A 374 -28.38 4.03 5.88
CA GLY A 374 -27.87 4.87 4.79
C GLY A 374 -28.93 5.66 4.03
N GLN A 375 -30.23 5.36 4.18
CA GLN A 375 -31.31 5.98 3.41
C GLN A 375 -31.40 7.50 3.57
N ASP A 376 -30.95 8.04 4.71
CA ASP A 376 -30.91 9.48 4.99
C ASP A 376 -29.64 10.15 4.45
N PHE A 377 -28.73 9.39 3.85
CA PHE A 377 -27.52 9.90 3.25
C PHE A 377 -27.65 10.09 1.75
N LYS A 378 -26.84 11.01 1.20
CA LYS A 378 -26.62 11.19 -0.24
C LYS A 378 -25.14 11.13 -0.56
N LEU A 379 -24.82 10.66 -1.75
CA LEU A 379 -23.49 10.76 -2.34
C LEU A 379 -23.30 12.19 -2.88
N GLU A 380 -22.32 12.93 -2.33
CA GLU A 380 -21.98 14.26 -2.84
C GLU A 380 -20.98 14.18 -3.99
N GLU A 381 -19.98 13.33 -3.85
CA GLU A 381 -18.88 13.22 -4.81
C GLU A 381 -18.18 11.86 -4.63
N GLU A 382 -17.75 11.27 -5.73
CA GLU A 382 -16.86 10.13 -5.73
C GLU A 382 -15.65 10.34 -6.63
N LYS A 383 -14.52 9.72 -6.30
CA LYS A 383 -13.31 9.78 -7.10
C LYS A 383 -12.65 8.41 -7.15
N LYS A 384 -12.37 7.95 -8.37
CA LYS A 384 -11.60 6.74 -8.66
C LYS A 384 -10.24 7.14 -9.21
N ILE A 385 -9.19 6.63 -8.60
CA ILE A 385 -7.82 6.87 -9.04
C ILE A 385 -7.30 5.54 -9.60
N SER A 386 -7.12 5.51 -10.90
CA SER A 386 -6.58 4.36 -11.60
C SER A 386 -5.05 4.45 -11.62
N PRO A 387 -4.34 3.37 -11.28
CA PRO A 387 -2.90 3.28 -11.47
C PRO A 387 -2.45 3.58 -12.90
N LEU A 388 -3.24 3.16 -13.89
CA LEU A 388 -2.95 3.37 -15.31
C LEU A 388 -2.87 4.84 -15.68
N THR A 389 -3.75 5.68 -15.14
CA THR A 389 -3.82 7.11 -15.50
C THR A 389 -3.00 8.00 -14.59
N SER A 390 -2.88 7.64 -13.31
CA SER A 390 -2.14 8.43 -12.33
C SER A 390 -0.65 8.11 -12.28
N GLY A 391 -0.27 6.86 -12.61
CA GLY A 391 1.07 6.32 -12.35
C GLY A 391 1.31 5.89 -10.90
N PHE A 392 0.41 6.26 -9.97
CA PHE A 392 0.49 5.99 -8.54
C PHE A 392 -0.39 4.79 -8.13
N ASP A 393 -0.61 4.63 -6.83
CA ASP A 393 -1.47 3.56 -6.31
C ASP A 393 -2.94 3.78 -6.69
N GLY A 394 -3.70 2.69 -6.83
CA GLY A 394 -5.13 2.74 -7.06
C GLY A 394 -5.90 3.05 -5.78
N PHE A 395 -6.81 4.00 -5.85
CA PHE A 395 -7.66 4.42 -4.74
C PHE A 395 -9.08 4.71 -5.20
N TYR A 396 -10.01 4.51 -4.28
CA TYR A 396 -11.38 4.98 -4.37
C TYR A 396 -11.71 5.84 -3.15
N MET A 397 -12.49 6.87 -3.34
CA MET A 397 -13.06 7.66 -2.25
C MET A 397 -14.45 8.18 -2.63
N ALA A 398 -15.37 8.14 -1.67
CA ALA A 398 -16.72 8.66 -1.78
C ALA A 398 -17.01 9.56 -0.59
N ARG A 399 -17.57 10.76 -0.84
CA ARG A 399 -18.02 11.67 0.20
C ARG A 399 -19.53 11.66 0.29
N LEU A 400 -20.01 11.39 1.50
CA LEU A 400 -21.43 11.33 1.84
C LEU A 400 -21.78 12.45 2.83
N SER A 401 -23.02 12.95 2.76
CA SER A 401 -23.64 13.82 3.76
C SER A 401 -25.08 13.37 4.03
N LEU A 402 -25.65 13.80 5.13
CA LEU A 402 -27.09 13.70 5.33
C LEU A 402 -27.81 14.53 4.27
N LYS A 403 -29.04 14.10 3.90
CA LYS A 403 -29.92 14.78 2.93
C LYS A 403 -30.37 16.14 3.44
#